data_3a3705d630864cd2d61db903b9e744fb
#
_entry.id   3a3705d630864cd2d61db903b9e744fb
#
_cell.length_a   1.000
_cell.length_b   1.000
_cell.length_c   1.000
_cell.angle_alpha   90.00
_cell.angle_beta   90.00
_cell.angle_gamma   90.00
#
_symmetry.space_group_name_H-M   'P 1'
#
loop_
_entity.id
_entity.type
_entity.pdbx_description
1 polymer ?
#
loop_
_entity_poly.entity_id
_entity_poly.type
_entity_poly.pdbx_seq_one_letter_code
_entity_poly.pdbx_strand_id
1 'polypeptide(L)'
;GIRDAQESRGLGDVYKRQDYTQINPVIQEAYEMLQKAAARTDGLSGLESGFHALDKMTSGWQNSDLVIIAARPAMGKTAFVLSMAKNMAVNAKIPVALFSLEMANVQLVNRLIVNVCEIPGEKIKSGQLAPYEWGQLDYKIKELYDAPLYVDDTPSLSVFELRTKARRLVREHGVKIIIIDYLQLMNASGMSFGSRQEEVSTISRSLKGLAKELNIPIIALSQLNRGVESREGIDGKRPQLSDLRESGAIEQDAD
;
A
#
# COMPACT_ATOMS: atom_id res chain seq x y z
N GLY A 1 -38.27 29.23 10.43
CA GLY A 1 -37.38 29.21 11.61
C GLY A 1 -36.70 27.86 11.90
N ILE A 2 -37.02 26.74 11.19
CA ILE A 2 -36.43 25.42 11.47
C ILE A 2 -35.54 24.96 10.29
N ARG A 3 -35.68 25.53 9.10
CA ARG A 3 -34.81 25.19 7.93
C ARG A 3 -33.44 25.84 7.97
N ASP A 4 -33.31 27.05 8.55
CA ASP A 4 -32.04 27.79 8.62
C ASP A 4 -31.06 27.24 9.65
N ALA A 5 -31.51 26.39 10.59
CA ALA A 5 -30.65 25.78 11.61
C ALA A 5 -29.96 24.49 11.16
N GLN A 6 -30.38 23.87 10.05
CA GLN A 6 -29.79 22.67 9.51
C GLN A 6 -28.69 22.95 8.47
N GLU A 7 -28.80 24.08 7.75
CA GLU A 7 -27.74 24.48 6.79
C GLU A 7 -26.50 25.06 7.46
N SER A 8 -26.66 25.65 8.67
CA SER A 8 -25.52 26.19 9.42
C SER A 8 -24.63 25.13 10.09
N ARG A 9 -25.13 23.87 10.26
CA ARG A 9 -24.34 22.78 10.84
C ARG A 9 -23.40 22.10 9.83
N GLY A 10 -23.72 22.16 8.54
CA GLY A 10 -22.90 21.54 7.49
C GLY A 10 -21.69 22.38 7.04
N LEU A 11 -21.74 23.69 7.20
CA LEU A 11 -20.66 24.62 6.83
C LEU A 11 -19.62 24.84 7.94
N GLY A 12 -19.97 24.55 9.20
CA GLY A 12 -19.07 24.73 10.34
C GLY A 12 -17.97 23.66 10.43
N ASP A 13 -18.19 22.45 9.91
CA ASP A 13 -17.22 21.36 9.99
C ASP A 13 -16.16 21.38 8.87
N VAL A 14 -16.40 22.14 7.80
CA VAL A 14 -15.45 22.29 6.68
C VAL A 14 -14.31 23.27 7.03
N TYR A 15 -14.51 24.17 7.98
CA TYR A 15 -13.53 25.21 8.35
C TYR A 15 -12.72 24.93 9.61
N LYS A 16 -12.87 23.76 10.26
CA LYS A 16 -12.00 23.36 11.40
C LYS A 16 -10.81 22.50 10.97
N ARG A 17 -10.06 22.90 9.95
CA ARG A 17 -8.63 22.60 9.95
C ARG A 17 -7.99 23.63 10.87
N GLN A 18 -7.78 23.24 12.14
CA GLN A 18 -6.89 24.01 13.00
C GLN A 18 -5.51 23.93 12.35
N ASP A 19 -4.97 25.06 11.92
CA ASP A 19 -3.62 25.12 11.32
C ASP A 19 -2.54 24.73 12.34
N TYR A 20 -2.89 24.68 13.63
CA TYR A 20 -2.01 24.28 14.74
C TYR A 20 -2.82 23.63 15.86
N THR A 21 -2.17 22.76 16.61
CA THR A 21 -2.76 22.07 17.78
C THR A 21 -1.87 22.31 19.00
N GLN A 22 -2.47 22.56 20.15
CA GLN A 22 -1.73 22.62 21.41
C GLN A 22 -1.08 21.26 21.69
N ILE A 23 0.16 21.26 22.19
CA ILE A 23 0.96 20.04 22.36
C ILE A 23 0.38 19.06 23.39
N ASN A 24 -0.33 19.55 24.42
CA ASN A 24 -0.82 18.71 25.52
C ASN A 24 -1.74 17.56 25.08
N PRO A 25 -2.77 17.75 24.22
CA PRO A 25 -3.57 16.67 23.69
C PRO A 25 -2.72 15.68 22.87
N VAL A 26 -1.73 16.17 22.12
CA VAL A 26 -0.83 15.34 21.31
C VAL A 26 0.08 14.47 22.19
N ILE A 27 0.56 15.02 23.31
CA ILE A 27 1.34 14.24 24.29
C ILE A 27 0.48 13.10 24.88
N GLN A 28 -0.78 13.39 25.21
CA GLN A 28 -1.69 12.38 25.74
C GLN A 28 -1.92 11.25 24.73
N GLU A 29 -2.19 11.59 23.48
CA GLU A 29 -2.34 10.61 22.39
C GLU A 29 -1.08 9.77 22.20
N ALA A 30 0.10 10.41 22.16
CA ALA A 30 1.38 9.72 22.05
C ALA A 30 1.62 8.75 23.22
N TYR A 31 1.26 9.16 24.44
CA TYR A 31 1.39 8.32 25.63
C TYR A 31 0.46 7.09 25.56
N GLU A 32 -0.78 7.26 25.11
CA GLU A 32 -1.72 6.18 24.91
C GLU A 32 -1.25 5.19 23.84
N MET A 33 -0.63 5.70 22.76
CA MET A 33 -0.02 4.85 21.72
C MET A 33 1.13 4.02 22.29
N LEU A 34 1.99 4.63 23.12
CA LEU A 34 3.07 3.91 23.81
C LEU A 34 2.54 2.83 24.76
N GLN A 35 1.49 3.11 25.52
CA GLN A 35 0.87 2.11 26.39
C GLN A 35 0.28 0.93 25.59
N LYS A 36 -0.39 1.21 24.46
CA LYS A 36 -0.93 0.19 23.56
C LYS A 36 0.20 -0.67 22.96
N ALA A 37 1.29 -0.04 22.53
CA ALA A 37 2.46 -0.76 22.01
C ALA A 37 3.12 -1.63 23.07
N ALA A 38 3.27 -1.13 24.30
CA ALA A 38 3.84 -1.88 25.43
C ALA A 38 2.97 -3.07 25.87
N ALA A 39 1.66 -3.00 25.67
CA ALA A 39 0.74 -4.09 25.97
C ALA A 39 0.76 -5.22 24.92
N ARG A 40 1.34 -4.99 23.75
CA ARG A 40 1.48 -6.01 22.70
C ARG A 40 2.68 -6.91 22.99
N THR A 41 2.46 -8.20 22.91
CA THR A 41 3.51 -9.23 23.16
C THR A 41 4.36 -9.51 21.93
N ASP A 42 3.92 -9.07 20.74
CA ASP A 42 4.60 -9.27 19.46
C ASP A 42 5.70 -8.22 19.17
N GLY A 43 5.80 -7.17 19.99
CA GLY A 43 6.78 -6.08 19.84
C GLY A 43 6.50 -5.15 18.66
N LEU A 44 5.29 -5.19 18.09
CA LEU A 44 4.89 -4.34 16.98
C LEU A 44 4.15 -3.10 17.46
N SER A 45 4.52 -1.93 16.95
CA SER A 45 3.76 -0.68 17.12
C SER A 45 2.82 -0.41 15.95
N GLY A 46 3.18 -0.88 14.75
CA GLY A 46 2.44 -0.73 13.52
C GLY A 46 1.68 -1.99 13.08
N LEU A 47 1.27 -2.00 11.81
CA LEU A 47 0.60 -3.14 11.19
C LEU A 47 1.62 -4.21 10.80
N GLU A 48 1.33 -5.47 11.13
CA GLU A 48 2.16 -6.61 10.74
C GLU A 48 2.13 -6.84 9.23
N SER A 49 3.29 -7.15 8.64
CA SER A 49 3.41 -7.55 7.24
C SER A 49 3.18 -9.05 7.03
N GLY A 50 3.28 -9.82 8.11
CA GLY A 50 3.31 -11.27 8.11
C GLY A 50 4.66 -11.87 7.72
N PHE A 51 5.70 -11.04 7.57
CA PHE A 51 7.09 -11.45 7.40
C PHE A 51 7.87 -11.13 8.68
N HIS A 52 8.05 -12.11 9.53
CA HIS A 52 8.59 -11.92 10.88
C HIS A 52 9.92 -11.13 10.94
N ALA A 53 10.85 -11.41 10.01
CA ALA A 53 12.11 -10.68 9.97
C ALA A 53 11.93 -9.20 9.61
N LEU A 54 11.02 -8.90 8.69
CA LEU A 54 10.70 -7.54 8.29
C LEU A 54 9.96 -6.81 9.42
N ASP A 55 8.99 -7.45 10.02
CA ASP A 55 8.22 -6.89 11.13
C ASP A 55 9.12 -6.56 12.33
N LYS A 56 10.10 -7.42 12.62
CA LYS A 56 11.11 -7.15 13.66
C LYS A 56 12.00 -5.95 13.35
N MET A 57 12.30 -5.70 12.07
CA MET A 57 13.12 -4.55 11.66
C MET A 57 12.35 -3.23 11.68
N THR A 58 11.09 -3.26 11.26
CA THR A 58 10.27 -2.05 11.06
C THR A 58 9.36 -1.76 12.25
N SER A 59 9.18 -2.71 13.16
CA SER A 59 8.12 -2.71 14.18
C SER A 59 6.71 -2.66 13.58
N GLY A 60 6.55 -3.15 12.35
CA GLY A 60 5.34 -3.08 11.54
C GLY A 60 5.20 -1.77 10.77
N TRP A 61 4.21 -1.69 9.90
CA TRP A 61 3.94 -0.50 9.09
C TRP A 61 3.28 0.59 9.93
N GLN A 62 3.93 1.74 10.03
CA GLN A 62 3.45 2.84 10.86
C GLN A 62 2.42 3.70 10.13
N ASN A 63 1.46 4.24 10.88
CA ASN A 63 0.49 5.17 10.32
C ASN A 63 1.16 6.43 9.77
N SER A 64 0.59 6.97 8.70
CA SER A 64 1.07 8.18 8.03
C SER A 64 2.40 8.03 7.28
N ASP A 65 3.02 6.83 7.27
CA ASP A 65 4.24 6.59 6.53
C ASP A 65 4.00 6.31 5.05
N LEU A 66 4.90 6.80 4.23
CA LEU A 66 5.07 6.40 2.83
C LEU A 66 6.26 5.45 2.74
N VAL A 67 5.98 4.17 2.51
CA VAL A 67 7.00 3.13 2.38
C VAL A 67 7.24 2.83 0.90
N ILE A 68 8.49 2.82 0.49
CA ILE A 68 8.89 2.49 -0.88
C ILE A 68 9.54 1.11 -0.91
N ILE A 69 8.95 0.19 -1.68
CA ILE A 69 9.54 -1.11 -1.97
C ILE A 69 10.05 -1.11 -3.41
N ALA A 70 11.36 -1.06 -3.57
CA ALA A 70 11.99 -0.92 -4.86
C ALA A 70 12.74 -2.19 -5.26
N ALA A 71 12.61 -2.58 -6.52
CA ALA A 71 13.38 -3.67 -7.09
C ALA A 71 13.52 -3.51 -8.61
N ARG A 72 14.47 -4.24 -9.18
CA ARG A 72 14.60 -4.38 -10.64
C ARG A 72 13.40 -5.17 -11.22
N PRO A 73 13.14 -5.07 -12.52
CA PRO A 73 12.15 -5.92 -13.18
C PRO A 73 12.39 -7.42 -12.90
N ALA A 74 11.32 -8.19 -12.83
CA ALA A 74 11.35 -9.64 -12.60
C ALA A 74 11.95 -10.12 -11.25
N MET A 75 12.24 -9.23 -10.31
CA MET A 75 12.76 -9.59 -8.98
C MET A 75 11.66 -9.94 -7.95
N GLY A 76 10.42 -10.08 -8.38
CA GLY A 76 9.33 -10.55 -7.54
C GLY A 76 8.62 -9.48 -6.70
N LYS A 77 8.71 -8.18 -7.04
CA LYS A 77 8.01 -7.09 -6.33
C LYS A 77 6.52 -7.40 -6.10
N THR A 78 5.79 -7.65 -7.18
CA THR A 78 4.35 -7.96 -7.13
C THR A 78 4.06 -9.22 -6.32
N ALA A 79 4.88 -10.27 -6.46
CA ALA A 79 4.72 -11.51 -5.69
C ALA A 79 4.91 -11.26 -4.19
N PHE A 80 5.87 -10.43 -3.81
CA PHE A 80 6.13 -10.06 -2.42
C PHE A 80 4.93 -9.32 -1.81
N VAL A 81 4.42 -8.28 -2.48
CA VAL A 81 3.29 -7.50 -1.93
C VAL A 81 1.98 -8.27 -1.95
N LEU A 82 1.77 -9.18 -2.90
CA LEU A 82 0.61 -10.07 -2.88
C LEU A 82 0.67 -11.05 -1.70
N SER A 83 1.84 -11.60 -1.39
CA SER A 83 2.04 -12.45 -0.20
C SER A 83 1.81 -11.65 1.08
N MET A 84 2.30 -10.41 1.15
CA MET A 84 2.06 -9.51 2.26
C MET A 84 0.57 -9.17 2.39
N ALA A 85 -0.09 -8.77 1.31
CA ALA A 85 -1.53 -8.48 1.31
C ALA A 85 -2.36 -9.68 1.75
N LYS A 86 -2.00 -10.89 1.30
CA LYS A 86 -2.61 -12.14 1.75
C LYS A 86 -2.39 -12.35 3.26
N ASN A 87 -1.17 -12.21 3.75
CA ASN A 87 -0.89 -12.38 5.17
C ASN A 87 -1.72 -11.40 6.02
N MET A 88 -1.79 -10.14 5.59
CA MET A 88 -2.54 -9.10 6.30
C MET A 88 -4.05 -9.34 6.22
N ALA A 89 -4.60 -9.52 5.02
CA ALA A 89 -6.04 -9.60 4.82
C ALA A 89 -6.63 -10.98 5.21
N VAL A 90 -5.98 -12.06 4.82
CA VAL A 90 -6.49 -13.41 5.05
C VAL A 90 -6.18 -13.88 6.47
N ASN A 91 -4.92 -13.75 6.91
CA ASN A 91 -4.49 -14.28 8.17
C ASN A 91 -4.79 -13.31 9.34
N ALA A 92 -4.39 -12.05 9.23
CA ALA A 92 -4.54 -11.05 10.29
C ALA A 92 -5.87 -10.28 10.23
N LYS A 93 -6.70 -10.49 9.19
CA LYS A 93 -7.98 -9.79 8.98
C LYS A 93 -7.86 -8.26 8.95
N ILE A 94 -6.73 -7.75 8.50
CA ILE A 94 -6.47 -6.33 8.31
C ILE A 94 -7.03 -5.92 6.94
N PRO A 95 -7.92 -4.91 6.84
CA PRO A 95 -8.42 -4.43 5.57
C PRO A 95 -7.33 -3.76 4.74
N VAL A 96 -7.07 -4.32 3.56
CA VAL A 96 -6.02 -3.92 2.62
C VAL A 96 -6.64 -3.45 1.30
N ALA A 97 -6.17 -2.34 0.75
CA ALA A 97 -6.47 -1.93 -0.62
C ALA A 97 -5.21 -2.05 -1.49
N LEU A 98 -5.34 -2.71 -2.63
CA LEU A 98 -4.27 -2.90 -3.62
C LEU A 98 -4.67 -2.27 -4.95
N PHE A 99 -3.93 -1.25 -5.36
CA PHE A 99 -4.05 -0.62 -6.67
C PHE A 99 -2.99 -1.20 -7.60
N SER A 100 -3.43 -1.97 -8.59
CA SER A 100 -2.56 -2.59 -9.58
C SER A 100 -2.66 -1.86 -10.91
N LEU A 101 -1.63 -1.13 -11.25
CA LEU A 101 -1.58 -0.36 -12.49
C LEU A 101 -0.96 -1.14 -13.65
N GLU A 102 -0.34 -2.29 -13.34
CA GLU A 102 0.33 -3.16 -14.32
C GLU A 102 -0.50 -4.38 -14.67
N MET A 103 -1.22 -4.95 -13.70
CA MET A 103 -1.91 -6.22 -13.86
C MET A 103 -3.42 -6.09 -13.64
N ALA A 104 -4.20 -6.79 -14.47
CA ALA A 104 -5.63 -6.89 -14.28
C ALA A 104 -6.00 -7.68 -13.00
N ASN A 105 -7.15 -7.34 -12.40
CA ASN A 105 -7.64 -7.97 -11.16
C ASN A 105 -7.65 -9.50 -11.22
N VAL A 106 -8.10 -10.09 -12.33
CA VAL A 106 -8.12 -11.55 -12.50
C VAL A 106 -6.72 -12.16 -12.43
N GLN A 107 -5.72 -11.48 -12.98
CA GLN A 107 -4.33 -11.96 -12.93
C GLN A 107 -3.77 -11.91 -11.50
N LEU A 108 -4.13 -10.86 -10.72
CA LEU A 108 -3.77 -10.76 -9.31
C LEU A 108 -4.40 -11.87 -8.49
N VAL A 109 -5.70 -12.08 -8.68
CA VAL A 109 -6.46 -13.13 -7.97
C VAL A 109 -5.91 -14.51 -8.30
N ASN A 110 -5.55 -14.79 -9.56
CA ASN A 110 -4.91 -16.05 -9.92
C ASN A 110 -3.58 -16.27 -9.18
N ARG A 111 -2.77 -15.22 -9.00
CA ARG A 111 -1.54 -15.30 -8.20
C ARG A 111 -1.82 -15.52 -6.71
N LEU A 112 -2.88 -14.91 -6.18
CA LEU A 112 -3.32 -15.15 -4.80
C LEU A 112 -3.80 -16.59 -4.62
N ILE A 113 -4.56 -17.13 -5.56
CA ILE A 113 -5.01 -18.53 -5.56
C ILE A 113 -3.81 -19.47 -5.56
N VAL A 114 -2.81 -19.26 -6.42
CA VAL A 114 -1.56 -20.03 -6.42
C VAL A 114 -0.90 -19.99 -5.04
N ASN A 115 -0.84 -18.82 -4.42
CA ASN A 115 -0.20 -18.62 -3.10
C ASN A 115 -0.97 -19.31 -1.97
N VAL A 116 -2.30 -19.20 -1.96
CA VAL A 116 -3.15 -19.77 -0.91
C VAL A 116 -3.33 -21.28 -1.07
N CYS A 117 -3.55 -21.72 -2.30
CA CYS A 117 -3.84 -23.13 -2.59
C CYS A 117 -2.58 -24.01 -2.72
N GLU A 118 -1.40 -23.39 -2.84
CA GLU A 118 -0.12 -24.10 -3.02
C GLU A 118 -0.12 -25.04 -4.23
N ILE A 119 -0.87 -24.66 -5.28
CA ILE A 119 -0.94 -25.37 -6.56
C ILE A 119 -0.04 -24.64 -7.56
N PRO A 120 0.79 -25.35 -8.34
CA PRO A 120 1.65 -24.71 -9.34
C PRO A 120 0.87 -23.82 -10.30
N GLY A 121 1.38 -22.61 -10.54
CA GLY A 121 0.70 -21.61 -11.37
C GLY A 121 0.44 -22.05 -12.80
N GLU A 122 1.28 -22.93 -13.35
CA GLU A 122 1.09 -23.53 -14.69
C GLU A 122 -0.17 -24.37 -14.76
N LYS A 123 -0.47 -25.14 -13.70
CA LYS A 123 -1.69 -25.94 -13.59
C LYS A 123 -2.93 -25.06 -13.47
N ILE A 124 -2.86 -24.01 -12.66
CA ILE A 124 -3.96 -23.03 -12.53
C ILE A 124 -4.23 -22.36 -13.88
N LYS A 125 -3.16 -21.94 -14.58
CA LYS A 125 -3.27 -21.27 -15.87
C LYS A 125 -3.80 -22.17 -16.99
N SER A 126 -3.40 -23.44 -17.00
CA SER A 126 -3.84 -24.41 -18.01
C SER A 126 -5.17 -25.09 -17.68
N GLY A 127 -5.63 -24.99 -16.42
CA GLY A 127 -6.80 -25.72 -15.93
C GLY A 127 -6.58 -27.23 -15.78
N GLN A 128 -5.35 -27.70 -15.94
CA GLN A 128 -4.98 -29.13 -15.86
C GLN A 128 -4.72 -29.55 -14.41
N LEU A 129 -5.79 -29.61 -13.62
CA LEU A 129 -5.78 -30.01 -12.22
C LEU A 129 -6.26 -31.46 -12.10
N ALA A 130 -5.57 -32.24 -11.25
CA ALA A 130 -6.04 -33.55 -10.86
C ALA A 130 -7.32 -33.44 -9.98
N PRO A 131 -8.16 -34.46 -9.89
CA PRO A 131 -9.39 -34.40 -9.06
C PRO A 131 -9.16 -33.98 -7.60
N TYR A 132 -8.06 -34.41 -6.99
CA TYR A 132 -7.71 -34.02 -5.61
C TYR A 132 -7.26 -32.56 -5.51
N GLU A 133 -6.63 -32.02 -6.56
CA GLU A 133 -6.21 -30.61 -6.63
C GLU A 133 -7.44 -29.67 -6.77
N TRP A 134 -8.48 -30.09 -7.46
CA TRP A 134 -9.76 -29.38 -7.48
C TRP A 134 -10.39 -29.33 -6.10
N GLY A 135 -10.39 -30.44 -5.35
CA GLY A 135 -10.87 -30.45 -3.97
C GLY A 135 -10.06 -29.54 -3.03
N GLN A 136 -8.73 -29.49 -3.22
CA GLN A 136 -7.85 -28.60 -2.47
C GLN A 136 -8.11 -27.14 -2.82
N LEU A 137 -8.30 -26.83 -4.10
CA LEU A 137 -8.66 -25.49 -4.57
C LEU A 137 -9.98 -25.03 -3.97
N ASP A 138 -11.05 -25.85 -4.08
CA ASP A 138 -12.38 -25.53 -3.57
C ASP A 138 -12.41 -25.30 -2.06
N TYR A 139 -11.56 -26.00 -1.33
CA TYR A 139 -11.43 -25.83 0.12
C TYR A 139 -10.69 -24.55 0.48
N LYS A 140 -9.50 -24.33 -0.09
CA LYS A 140 -8.61 -23.21 0.27
C LYS A 140 -9.06 -21.86 -0.30
N ILE A 141 -9.75 -21.84 -1.45
CA ILE A 141 -10.24 -20.60 -2.04
C ILE A 141 -11.26 -19.89 -1.14
N LYS A 142 -11.93 -20.64 -0.27
CA LYS A 142 -12.88 -20.07 0.70
C LYS A 142 -12.23 -19.09 1.67
N GLU A 143 -10.93 -19.25 1.94
CA GLU A 143 -10.18 -18.29 2.77
C GLU A 143 -10.09 -16.90 2.15
N LEU A 144 -10.18 -16.82 0.81
CA LEU A 144 -10.14 -15.55 0.07
C LEU A 144 -11.50 -14.84 -0.01
N TYR A 145 -12.63 -15.59 0.02
CA TYR A 145 -13.95 -15.00 -0.20
C TYR A 145 -14.32 -13.92 0.82
N ASP A 146 -13.98 -14.12 2.09
CA ASP A 146 -14.33 -13.21 3.16
C ASP A 146 -13.14 -12.34 3.62
N ALA A 147 -12.03 -12.40 2.88
CA ALA A 147 -10.86 -11.59 3.21
C ALA A 147 -11.12 -10.12 2.88
N PRO A 148 -10.81 -9.17 3.79
CA PRO A 148 -10.99 -7.75 3.57
C PRO A 148 -9.89 -7.19 2.65
N LEU A 149 -9.79 -7.71 1.42
CA LEU A 149 -8.86 -7.31 0.39
C LEU A 149 -9.61 -6.66 -0.78
N TYR A 150 -9.33 -5.41 -1.03
CA TYR A 150 -9.94 -4.60 -2.08
C TYR A 150 -8.92 -4.37 -3.19
N VAL A 151 -9.26 -4.71 -4.41
CA VAL A 151 -8.36 -4.58 -5.57
C VAL A 151 -8.94 -3.63 -6.61
N ASP A 152 -8.08 -2.80 -7.20
CA ASP A 152 -8.42 -1.87 -8.26
C ASP A 152 -7.35 -1.94 -9.35
N ASP A 153 -7.76 -2.19 -10.60
CA ASP A 153 -6.88 -2.31 -11.76
C ASP A 153 -7.09 -1.19 -12.78
N THR A 154 -7.56 -0.03 -12.31
CA THR A 154 -7.72 1.15 -13.17
C THR A 154 -6.38 1.54 -13.79
N PRO A 155 -6.23 1.47 -15.12
CA PRO A 155 -4.99 1.86 -15.79
C PRO A 155 -4.79 3.37 -15.70
N SER A 156 -3.52 3.80 -15.67
CA SER A 156 -3.16 5.23 -15.65
C SER A 156 -3.86 6.04 -14.55
N LEU A 157 -3.98 5.44 -13.36
CA LEU A 157 -4.62 6.06 -12.20
C LEU A 157 -3.97 7.40 -11.86
N SER A 158 -4.78 8.45 -11.79
CA SER A 158 -4.29 9.76 -11.34
C SER A 158 -4.25 9.86 -9.83
N VAL A 159 -3.41 10.76 -9.31
CA VAL A 159 -3.30 11.04 -7.87
C VAL A 159 -4.64 11.49 -7.29
N PHE A 160 -5.40 12.30 -8.04
CA PHE A 160 -6.72 12.79 -7.61
C PHE A 160 -7.75 11.66 -7.53
N GLU A 161 -7.73 10.77 -8.50
CA GLU A 161 -8.61 9.61 -8.54
C GLU A 161 -8.27 8.63 -7.42
N LEU A 162 -7.00 8.34 -7.21
CA LEU A 162 -6.52 7.55 -6.08
C LEU A 162 -6.99 8.13 -4.75
N ARG A 163 -6.83 9.44 -4.55
CA ARG A 163 -7.25 10.13 -3.32
C ARG A 163 -8.74 9.97 -3.05
N THR A 164 -9.56 10.10 -4.08
CA THR A 164 -11.02 9.92 -3.98
C THR A 164 -11.39 8.49 -3.61
N LYS A 165 -10.81 7.51 -4.31
CA LYS A 165 -11.02 6.08 -4.04
C LYS A 165 -10.52 5.68 -2.65
N ALA A 166 -9.34 6.15 -2.25
CA ALA A 166 -8.73 5.88 -0.96
C ALA A 166 -9.57 6.39 0.22
N ARG A 167 -10.05 7.63 0.13
CA ARG A 167 -10.97 8.21 1.14
C ARG A 167 -12.23 7.38 1.30
N ARG A 168 -12.79 6.93 0.19
CA ARG A 168 -13.98 6.09 0.18
C ARG A 168 -13.72 4.73 0.81
N LEU A 169 -12.62 4.07 0.44
CA LEU A 169 -12.20 2.76 0.98
C LEU A 169 -11.98 2.81 2.50
N VAL A 170 -11.31 3.87 2.98
CA VAL A 170 -11.10 4.05 4.43
C VAL A 170 -12.42 4.28 5.16
N ARG A 171 -13.28 5.15 4.63
CA ARG A 171 -14.55 5.51 5.28
C ARG A 171 -15.56 4.36 5.27
N GLU A 172 -15.72 3.66 4.15
CA GLU A 172 -16.77 2.68 3.95
C GLU A 172 -16.35 1.26 4.35
N HIS A 173 -15.07 0.94 4.22
CA HIS A 173 -14.53 -0.40 4.45
C HIS A 173 -13.46 -0.47 5.53
N GLY A 174 -13.12 0.65 6.14
CA GLY A 174 -12.13 0.68 7.22
C GLY A 174 -10.73 0.26 6.79
N VAL A 175 -10.35 0.48 5.52
CA VAL A 175 -9.03 0.12 5.01
C VAL A 175 -7.93 0.73 5.88
N LYS A 176 -6.93 -0.09 6.24
CA LYS A 176 -5.83 0.26 7.14
C LYS A 176 -4.51 0.46 6.43
N ILE A 177 -4.38 0.01 5.20
CA ILE A 177 -3.17 0.11 4.40
C ILE A 177 -3.51 0.14 2.91
N ILE A 178 -2.78 0.95 2.16
CA ILE A 178 -2.88 1.03 0.71
C ILE A 178 -1.56 0.57 0.09
N ILE A 179 -1.65 -0.28 -0.92
CA ILE A 179 -0.51 -0.76 -1.71
C ILE A 179 -0.70 -0.32 -3.16
N ILE A 180 0.34 0.22 -3.79
CA ILE A 180 0.33 0.71 -5.18
C ILE A 180 1.40 -0.02 -5.99
N ASP A 181 1.02 -0.77 -7.01
CA ASP A 181 1.92 -1.49 -7.91
C ASP A 181 1.78 -0.97 -9.35
N TYR A 182 2.64 -0.12 -9.85
CA TYR A 182 3.75 0.57 -9.23
C TYR A 182 3.68 2.08 -9.52
N LEU A 183 4.35 2.87 -8.72
CA LEU A 183 4.25 4.33 -8.68
C LEU A 183 4.49 5.00 -10.04
N GLN A 184 5.46 4.54 -10.83
CA GLN A 184 5.79 5.12 -12.13
C GLN A 184 4.70 4.94 -13.20
N LEU A 185 3.66 4.15 -12.98
CA LEU A 185 2.49 4.07 -13.87
C LEU A 185 1.38 5.06 -13.51
N MET A 186 1.49 5.74 -12.38
CA MET A 186 0.57 6.82 -12.02
C MET A 186 0.81 8.06 -12.87
N ASN A 187 -0.19 8.93 -12.91
CA ASN A 187 -0.09 10.24 -13.52
C ASN A 187 -0.61 11.34 -12.57
N ALA A 188 -0.24 12.56 -12.83
CA ALA A 188 -0.74 13.74 -12.15
C ALA A 188 -1.58 14.59 -13.13
N SER A 189 -2.68 14.01 -13.62
CA SER A 189 -3.58 14.60 -14.61
C SER A 189 -3.99 16.02 -14.24
N GLY A 190 -4.03 16.89 -15.23
CA GLY A 190 -4.42 18.29 -15.06
C GLY A 190 -3.28 19.24 -14.69
N MET A 191 -2.06 18.73 -14.54
CA MET A 191 -0.85 19.52 -14.34
C MET A 191 0.09 19.40 -15.55
N SER A 192 0.81 20.47 -15.86
CA SER A 192 1.86 20.46 -16.88
C SER A 192 3.22 20.34 -16.20
N PHE A 193 4.04 19.39 -16.65
CA PHE A 193 5.37 19.13 -16.09
C PHE A 193 6.43 19.30 -17.15
N GLY A 194 7.59 19.82 -16.76
CA GLY A 194 8.76 19.94 -17.63
C GLY A 194 9.45 18.60 -17.90
N SER A 195 9.27 17.62 -17.00
CA SER A 195 9.88 16.31 -17.12
C SER A 195 9.07 15.24 -16.38
N ARG A 196 9.28 13.96 -16.73
CA ARG A 196 8.71 12.83 -16.00
C ARG A 196 9.19 12.76 -14.55
N GLN A 197 10.42 13.17 -14.29
CA GLN A 197 10.97 13.23 -12.93
C GLN A 197 10.19 14.19 -12.04
N GLU A 198 9.80 15.34 -12.57
CA GLU A 198 9.02 16.35 -11.86
C GLU A 198 7.61 15.83 -11.55
N GLU A 199 6.98 15.11 -12.50
CA GLU A 199 5.70 14.47 -12.31
C GLU A 199 5.76 13.38 -11.21
N VAL A 200 6.76 12.49 -11.25
CA VAL A 200 6.97 11.45 -10.25
C VAL A 200 7.22 12.07 -8.87
N SER A 201 7.96 13.16 -8.79
CA SER A 201 8.18 13.91 -7.55
C SER A 201 6.87 14.46 -6.97
N THR A 202 5.99 14.96 -7.83
CA THR A 202 4.67 15.45 -7.43
C THR A 202 3.77 14.31 -6.94
N ILE A 203 3.81 13.16 -7.61
CA ILE A 203 3.08 11.95 -7.21
C ILE A 203 3.56 11.49 -5.83
N SER A 204 4.86 11.35 -5.61
CA SER A 204 5.46 10.92 -4.34
C SER A 204 5.02 11.81 -3.19
N ARG A 205 5.16 13.12 -3.34
CA ARG A 205 4.73 14.11 -2.35
C ARG A 205 3.23 14.04 -2.06
N SER A 206 2.42 13.81 -3.08
CA SER A 206 0.97 13.66 -2.95
C SER A 206 0.61 12.38 -2.18
N LEU A 207 1.33 11.28 -2.41
CA LEU A 207 1.14 10.02 -1.67
C LEU A 207 1.50 10.18 -0.19
N LYS A 208 2.60 10.87 0.14
CA LYS A 208 2.94 11.19 1.54
C LYS A 208 1.86 12.06 2.18
N GLY A 209 1.37 13.07 1.47
CA GLY A 209 0.25 13.91 1.93
C GLY A 209 -1.02 13.08 2.19
N LEU A 210 -1.32 12.12 1.33
CA LEU A 210 -2.47 11.24 1.47
C LEU A 210 -2.33 10.27 2.66
N ALA A 211 -1.15 9.69 2.88
CA ALA A 211 -0.86 8.85 4.03
C ALA A 211 -1.10 9.59 5.35
N LYS A 212 -0.64 10.84 5.43
CA LYS A 212 -0.87 11.73 6.59
C LYS A 212 -2.35 12.09 6.75
N GLU A 213 -3.03 12.40 5.66
CA GLU A 213 -4.46 12.77 5.67
C GLU A 213 -5.33 11.63 6.19
N LEU A 214 -5.09 10.41 5.71
CA LEU A 214 -5.87 9.22 6.07
C LEU A 214 -5.38 8.56 7.35
N ASN A 215 -4.21 8.95 7.87
CA ASN A 215 -3.54 8.34 9.02
C ASN A 215 -3.36 6.82 8.86
N ILE A 216 -2.94 6.38 7.69
CA ILE A 216 -2.63 4.99 7.35
C ILE A 216 -1.32 4.92 6.56
N PRO A 217 -0.58 3.78 6.62
CA PRO A 217 0.56 3.57 5.75
C PRO A 217 0.14 3.43 4.29
N ILE A 218 0.98 3.99 3.40
CA ILE A 218 0.90 3.76 1.96
C ILE A 218 2.20 3.10 1.52
N ILE A 219 2.10 1.93 0.91
CA ILE A 219 3.23 1.23 0.31
C ILE A 219 3.18 1.44 -1.19
N ALA A 220 4.19 2.07 -1.75
CA ALA A 220 4.33 2.24 -3.19
C ALA A 220 5.49 1.42 -3.72
N LEU A 221 5.22 0.57 -4.70
CA LEU A 221 6.28 -0.13 -5.43
C LEU A 221 6.98 0.82 -6.39
N SER A 222 8.28 0.68 -6.50
CA SER A 222 9.10 1.46 -7.42
C SER A 222 10.04 0.55 -8.22
N GLN A 223 10.31 0.95 -9.45
CA GLN A 223 11.32 0.29 -10.27
C GLN A 223 12.66 1.00 -10.07
N LEU A 224 13.73 0.21 -9.85
CA LEU A 224 15.08 0.74 -9.77
C LEU A 224 15.62 1.11 -11.14
N ASN A 225 16.52 2.11 -11.17
CA ASN A 225 17.26 2.50 -12.36
C ASN A 225 18.11 1.32 -12.88
N ARG A 226 18.19 1.18 -14.21
CA ARG A 226 19.02 0.15 -14.86
C ARG A 226 20.52 0.28 -14.58
N GLY A 227 20.99 1.43 -14.13
CA GLY A 227 22.37 1.66 -13.72
C GLY A 227 22.90 0.69 -12.66
N VAL A 228 22.00 0.09 -11.86
CA VAL A 228 22.36 -0.97 -10.90
C VAL A 228 22.95 -2.22 -11.59
N GLU A 229 22.46 -2.52 -12.80
CA GLU A 229 22.88 -3.71 -13.55
C GLU A 229 24.28 -3.57 -14.16
N SER A 230 24.72 -2.34 -14.42
CA SER A 230 26.01 -2.02 -15.01
C SER A 230 27.16 -1.98 -14.01
N ARG A 231 26.89 -2.06 -12.70
CA ARG A 231 27.93 -2.06 -11.66
C ARG A 231 28.64 -3.40 -11.61
N GLU A 232 29.95 -3.35 -11.33
CA GLU A 232 30.77 -4.55 -11.20
C GLU A 232 30.66 -5.16 -9.80
N GLY A 233 30.76 -6.49 -9.77
CA GLY A 233 30.75 -7.28 -8.53
C GLY A 233 29.35 -7.47 -7.90
N ILE A 234 29.26 -8.44 -6.99
CA ILE A 234 27.99 -8.79 -6.30
C ILE A 234 27.57 -7.63 -5.38
N ASP A 235 28.49 -7.02 -4.65
CA ASP A 235 28.22 -5.91 -3.76
C ASP A 235 27.92 -4.61 -4.51
N GLY A 236 28.52 -4.38 -5.69
CA GLY A 236 28.21 -3.24 -6.54
C GLY A 236 26.79 -3.27 -7.09
N LYS A 237 26.22 -4.46 -7.30
CA LYS A 237 24.83 -4.66 -7.77
C LYS A 237 23.78 -4.63 -6.64
N ARG A 238 24.21 -4.39 -5.42
CA ARG A 238 23.31 -4.22 -4.29
C ARG A 238 22.55 -2.88 -4.45
N PRO A 239 21.21 -2.86 -4.35
CA PRO A 239 20.45 -1.62 -4.44
C PRO A 239 20.87 -0.59 -3.40
N GLN A 240 20.95 0.66 -3.82
CA GLN A 240 21.25 1.82 -2.98
C GLN A 240 20.12 2.86 -3.14
N LEU A 241 19.96 3.76 -2.18
CA LEU A 241 18.97 4.84 -2.24
C LEU A 241 19.13 5.69 -3.51
N SER A 242 20.37 5.90 -3.95
CA SER A 242 20.66 6.61 -5.20
C SER A 242 20.11 5.94 -6.46
N ASP A 243 19.71 4.68 -6.40
CA ASP A 243 19.12 3.95 -7.52
C ASP A 243 17.63 4.29 -7.73
N LEU A 244 17.03 4.99 -6.76
CA LEU A 244 15.73 5.63 -6.87
C LEU A 244 15.78 6.97 -7.65
N ARG A 245 16.93 7.34 -8.16
CA ARG A 245 17.32 8.66 -8.67
C ARG A 245 16.57 9.17 -9.91
N GLU A 246 15.71 8.39 -10.54
CA GLU A 246 14.79 8.99 -11.53
C GLU A 246 13.77 9.93 -10.88
N SER A 247 13.76 9.95 -9.53
CA SER A 247 12.99 10.90 -8.74
C SER A 247 13.65 11.07 -7.37
N GLY A 248 14.63 11.98 -7.28
CA GLY A 248 15.25 12.34 -5.99
C GLY A 248 14.26 12.76 -4.90
N ALA A 249 13.03 13.05 -5.27
CA ALA A 249 11.95 13.33 -4.34
C ALA A 249 11.41 12.07 -3.65
N ILE A 250 11.41 10.88 -4.30
CA ILE A 250 10.95 9.65 -3.64
C ILE A 250 11.81 9.36 -2.40
N GLU A 251 13.14 9.56 -2.52
CA GLU A 251 14.07 9.38 -1.43
C GLU A 251 13.82 10.36 -0.26
N GLN A 252 13.34 11.57 -0.57
CA GLN A 252 13.05 12.61 0.44
C GLN A 252 11.67 12.49 1.06
N ASP A 253 10.68 11.98 0.31
CA ASP A 253 9.29 11.90 0.74
C ASP A 253 8.99 10.58 1.49
N ALA A 254 9.79 9.53 1.29
CA ALA A 254 9.65 8.24 1.95
C ALA A 254 10.19 8.28 3.39
N ASP A 255 9.54 7.52 4.27
CA ASP A 255 9.93 7.30 5.66
C ASP A 255 10.76 6.02 5.79
#